data_3e7c057e57d9ddbb9bfe34977bf33f0f
#
_entry.id   3e7c057e57d9ddbb9bfe34977bf33f0f
#
_cell.length_a   1.000
_cell.length_b   1.000
_cell.length_c   1.000
_cell.angle_alpha   90.00
_cell.angle_beta   90.00
_cell.angle_gamma   90.00
#
_symmetry.space_group_name_H-M   'P 1'
#
loop_
_entity.id
_entity.type
_entity.pdbx_description
1 polymer ?
#
loop_
_entity_poly.entity_id
_entity_poly.type
_entity_poly.pdbx_seq_one_letter_code
_entity_poly.pdbx_strand_id
1 'polypeptide(L)'
;MPELPEVEHVVRALRRAIVGRRIVASQINLPKLILPLSQPVFNRKLKDSTIAGVRRRGKYILIELEYGDALPPGPATAPERGPAVHRSLVLVVHLRMTGKFLYLTADDAAPKHGHAIFYLDNDRRLVFCDQRQFGVMKLVARTRLSKAKGISDLAPEPFGEDFSLAYLKETLSRSRRTLKTLLLDQTRVLGLGNIYAAEALFRAGVNPLKVAATLSSKRVERLHQAILDVLREAISDSSTSRVNLENSNGFSYGEAFERFWQVYEREGEACVKCGARIKRVSHGGRSTYWCPKCQRR
;
A
#
# COMPACT_ATOMS: atom_id res chain seq x y z
N MET A 1 3.76 9.61 0.27
CA MET A 1 2.83 8.52 0.71
C MET A 1 3.17 7.30 -0.09
N PRO A 2 3.46 6.17 0.52
CA PRO A 2 3.71 4.93 -0.21
C PRO A 2 2.57 4.60 -1.18
N GLU A 3 2.91 4.36 -2.44
CA GLU A 3 2.01 3.87 -3.48
C GLU A 3 2.26 2.37 -3.65
N LEU A 4 1.69 1.74 -4.67
CA LEU A 4 1.79 0.28 -4.84
C LEU A 4 3.25 -0.24 -4.89
N PRO A 5 4.19 0.37 -5.64
CA PRO A 5 5.56 -0.14 -5.71
C PRO A 5 6.29 -0.11 -4.36
N GLU A 6 6.16 0.99 -3.61
CA GLU A 6 6.79 1.11 -2.29
C GLU A 6 6.24 0.07 -1.32
N VAL A 7 4.91 -0.14 -1.33
CA VAL A 7 4.29 -1.17 -0.49
C VAL A 7 4.75 -2.57 -0.88
N GLU A 8 4.94 -2.85 -2.17
CA GLU A 8 5.47 -4.13 -2.65
C GLU A 8 6.89 -4.39 -2.12
N HIS A 9 7.75 -3.38 -2.14
CA HIS A 9 9.11 -3.52 -1.58
C HIS A 9 9.10 -3.80 -0.07
N VAL A 10 8.24 -3.10 0.69
CA VAL A 10 8.05 -3.38 2.12
C VAL A 10 7.56 -4.81 2.34
N VAL A 11 6.58 -5.27 1.55
CA VAL A 11 6.06 -6.65 1.63
C VAL A 11 7.18 -7.68 1.37
N ARG A 12 8.01 -7.45 0.35
CA ARG A 12 9.15 -8.35 0.06
C ARG A 12 10.16 -8.39 1.20
N ALA A 13 10.47 -7.25 1.81
CA ALA A 13 11.36 -7.17 2.95
C ALA A 13 10.76 -7.87 4.20
N LEU A 14 9.50 -7.59 4.52
CA LEU A 14 8.80 -8.25 5.62
C LEU A 14 8.72 -9.77 5.40
N ARG A 15 8.40 -10.21 4.19
CA ARG A 15 8.33 -11.65 3.87
C ARG A 15 9.62 -12.38 4.21
N ARG A 16 10.77 -11.79 3.89
CA ARG A 16 12.09 -12.37 4.23
C ARG A 16 12.39 -12.37 5.73
N ALA A 17 11.92 -11.33 6.44
CA ALA A 17 12.29 -11.12 7.83
C ALA A 17 11.41 -11.89 8.83
N ILE A 18 10.09 -11.99 8.56
CA ILE A 18 9.14 -12.41 9.59
C ILE A 18 8.30 -13.65 9.25
N VAL A 19 8.29 -14.15 8.00
CA VAL A 19 7.53 -15.36 7.68
C VAL A 19 8.14 -16.56 8.42
N GLY A 20 7.27 -17.40 9.00
CA GLY A 20 7.64 -18.52 9.85
C GLY A 20 7.89 -18.14 11.31
N ARG A 21 7.90 -16.85 11.66
CA ARG A 21 8.08 -16.41 13.06
C ARG A 21 6.75 -16.42 13.82
N ARG A 22 6.83 -16.73 15.12
CA ARG A 22 5.69 -16.69 16.03
C ARG A 22 5.70 -15.37 16.81
N ILE A 23 4.54 -14.76 16.95
CA ILE A 23 4.34 -13.55 17.78
C ILE A 23 4.13 -14.02 19.22
N VAL A 24 5.13 -13.82 20.08
CA VAL A 24 5.06 -14.22 21.51
C VAL A 24 4.32 -13.18 22.37
N ALA A 25 4.44 -11.92 22.00
CA ALA A 25 3.73 -10.80 22.67
C ALA A 25 3.56 -9.62 21.71
N SER A 26 2.68 -8.69 22.07
CA SER A 26 2.54 -7.42 21.36
C SER A 26 2.24 -6.28 22.33
N GLN A 27 2.70 -5.09 21.99
CA GLN A 27 2.47 -3.86 22.74
C GLN A 27 1.97 -2.77 21.78
N ILE A 28 0.86 -2.15 22.12
CA ILE A 28 0.24 -1.07 21.33
C ILE A 28 0.34 0.23 22.12
N ASN A 29 1.12 1.17 21.63
CA ASN A 29 1.32 2.49 22.24
C ASN A 29 0.33 3.55 21.71
N LEU A 30 -0.37 3.25 20.60
CA LEU A 30 -1.33 4.16 19.96
C LEU A 30 -2.66 3.42 19.71
N PRO A 31 -3.64 3.48 20.64
CA PRO A 31 -4.89 2.71 20.54
C PRO A 31 -5.70 2.94 19.27
N LYS A 32 -5.70 4.17 18.73
CA LYS A 32 -6.43 4.48 17.49
C LYS A 32 -5.96 3.69 16.27
N LEU A 33 -4.71 3.18 16.30
CA LEU A 33 -4.11 2.38 15.21
C LEU A 33 -4.90 1.10 14.93
N ILE A 34 -5.49 0.50 15.98
CA ILE A 34 -6.10 -0.83 15.96
C ILE A 34 -7.63 -0.82 16.11
N LEU A 35 -8.26 0.35 16.03
CA LEU A 35 -9.72 0.44 16.14
C LEU A 35 -10.45 -0.44 15.11
N PRO A 36 -11.58 -1.06 15.52
CA PRO A 36 -12.34 -0.88 16.77
C PRO A 36 -11.91 -1.80 17.92
N LEU A 37 -10.84 -2.57 17.79
CA LEU A 37 -10.40 -3.48 18.84
C LEU A 37 -9.75 -2.73 20.02
N SER A 38 -10.01 -3.19 21.24
CA SER A 38 -9.22 -2.77 22.40
C SER A 38 -7.86 -3.45 22.41
N GLN A 39 -6.87 -2.83 23.07
CA GLN A 39 -5.51 -3.38 23.19
C GLN A 39 -5.47 -4.81 23.77
N PRO A 40 -6.18 -5.11 24.90
CA PRO A 40 -6.15 -6.46 25.44
C PRO A 40 -6.71 -7.51 24.47
N VAL A 41 -7.77 -7.17 23.75
CA VAL A 41 -8.37 -8.07 22.75
C VAL A 41 -7.43 -8.27 21.55
N PHE A 42 -6.82 -7.19 21.06
CA PHE A 42 -5.88 -7.25 19.95
C PHE A 42 -4.65 -8.09 20.31
N ASN A 43 -4.02 -7.82 21.47
CA ASN A 43 -2.83 -8.52 21.92
C ASN A 43 -3.11 -10.02 22.17
N ARG A 44 -4.23 -10.35 22.81
CA ARG A 44 -4.64 -11.75 23.02
C ARG A 44 -4.84 -12.50 21.69
N LYS A 45 -5.41 -11.81 20.68
CA LYS A 45 -5.62 -12.39 19.35
C LYS A 45 -4.34 -12.58 18.54
N LEU A 46 -3.26 -11.90 18.86
CA LEU A 46 -1.97 -12.04 18.18
C LEU A 46 -1.04 -13.02 18.87
N LYS A 47 -1.17 -13.14 20.19
CA LYS A 47 -0.30 -13.99 20.98
C LYS A 47 -0.31 -15.42 20.45
N ASP A 48 0.88 -16.00 20.34
CA ASP A 48 1.16 -17.37 19.89
C ASP A 48 0.73 -17.69 18.45
N SER A 49 0.39 -16.68 17.65
CA SER A 49 0.16 -16.86 16.22
C SER A 49 1.48 -16.94 15.43
N THR A 50 1.54 -17.81 14.44
CA THR A 50 2.64 -17.92 13.49
C THR A 50 2.32 -17.07 12.25
N ILE A 51 3.29 -16.32 11.76
CA ILE A 51 3.19 -15.54 10.53
C ILE A 51 3.38 -16.49 9.34
N ALA A 52 2.27 -16.93 8.75
CA ALA A 52 2.27 -17.87 7.63
C ALA A 52 2.65 -17.23 6.30
N GLY A 53 2.41 -15.91 6.16
CA GLY A 53 2.72 -15.21 4.92
C GLY A 53 2.56 -13.69 5.03
N VAL A 54 3.16 -13.00 4.07
CA VAL A 54 2.98 -11.54 3.90
C VAL A 54 2.68 -11.28 2.43
N ARG A 55 1.53 -10.63 2.17
CA ARG A 55 1.06 -10.30 0.82
C ARG A 55 0.68 -8.83 0.70
N ARG A 56 0.50 -8.36 -0.52
CA ARG A 56 -0.01 -7.02 -0.84
C ARG A 56 -1.42 -7.10 -1.46
N ARG A 57 -2.25 -6.13 -1.13
CA ARG A 57 -3.47 -5.81 -1.87
C ARG A 57 -3.52 -4.29 -2.09
N GLY A 58 -3.25 -3.83 -3.31
CA GLY A 58 -3.10 -2.40 -3.60
C GLY A 58 -2.02 -1.75 -2.73
N LYS A 59 -2.43 -0.84 -1.84
CA LYS A 59 -1.55 -0.16 -0.89
C LYS A 59 -1.63 -0.72 0.53
N TYR A 60 -2.24 -1.91 0.69
CA TYR A 60 -2.33 -2.61 1.95
C TYR A 60 -1.32 -3.75 2.03
N ILE A 61 -0.75 -3.93 3.21
CA ILE A 61 0.05 -5.09 3.60
C ILE A 61 -0.89 -6.06 4.34
N LEU A 62 -0.87 -7.32 3.95
CA LEU A 62 -1.64 -8.40 4.54
C LEU A 62 -0.68 -9.38 5.19
N ILE A 63 -0.62 -9.42 6.53
CA ILE A 63 0.17 -10.38 7.29
C ILE A 63 -0.77 -11.51 7.72
N GLU A 64 -0.54 -12.70 7.18
CA GLU A 64 -1.35 -13.89 7.44
C GLU A 64 -0.88 -14.55 8.72
N LEU A 65 -1.82 -14.82 9.62
CA LEU A 65 -1.57 -15.37 10.94
C LEU A 65 -2.32 -16.69 11.08
N GLU A 66 -1.61 -17.72 11.51
CA GLU A 66 -2.14 -19.05 11.78
C GLU A 66 -1.89 -19.42 13.24
N TYR A 67 -2.80 -20.19 13.80
CA TYR A 67 -2.67 -20.74 15.14
C TYR A 67 -2.43 -22.23 15.01
N GLY A 68 -1.49 -22.77 15.79
CA GLY A 68 -1.38 -24.20 16.02
C GLY A 68 -2.61 -24.72 16.79
N ASP A 69 -2.69 -26.01 16.98
CA ASP A 69 -3.85 -26.72 17.58
C ASP A 69 -4.23 -26.28 18.99
N ALA A 70 -3.41 -25.50 19.67
CA ALA A 70 -3.65 -24.93 20.99
C ALA A 70 -4.08 -23.47 20.90
N LEU A 71 -5.37 -23.22 20.72
CA LEU A 71 -5.94 -21.89 20.92
C LEU A 71 -6.07 -21.57 22.43
N PRO A 72 -5.76 -20.34 22.88
CA PRO A 72 -6.18 -19.88 24.18
C PRO A 72 -7.72 -19.91 24.26
N PRO A 73 -8.31 -20.41 25.35
CA PRO A 73 -9.74 -20.51 25.51
C PRO A 73 -10.40 -19.15 25.35
N GLY A 74 -11.34 -19.03 24.42
CA GLY A 74 -12.25 -17.88 24.34
C GLY A 74 -13.16 -17.83 25.58
N PRO A 75 -13.85 -16.70 25.84
CA PRO A 75 -14.83 -16.62 26.94
C PRO A 75 -15.86 -17.75 26.75
N ALA A 76 -16.26 -18.40 27.86
CA ALA A 76 -17.04 -19.64 27.94
C ALA A 76 -18.49 -19.58 27.40
N THR A 77 -18.84 -18.62 26.58
CA THR A 77 -20.23 -18.36 26.14
C THR A 77 -20.50 -18.55 24.63
N ALA A 78 -19.64 -19.23 23.91
CA ALA A 78 -19.93 -19.56 22.50
C ALA A 78 -19.90 -21.07 22.27
N PRO A 79 -21.04 -21.71 21.87
CA PRO A 79 -21.08 -23.11 21.49
C PRO A 79 -20.59 -23.27 20.05
N GLU A 80 -19.29 -23.41 19.83
CA GLU A 80 -18.76 -23.85 18.54
C GLU A 80 -17.72 -24.95 18.76
N ARG A 81 -18.20 -26.15 19.07
CA ARG A 81 -17.47 -27.40 18.87
C ARG A 81 -17.76 -27.88 17.42
N GLY A 82 -17.13 -27.23 16.45
CA GLY A 82 -16.95 -27.79 15.11
C GLY A 82 -15.55 -28.37 14.97
N PRO A 83 -15.27 -29.22 13.94
CA PRO A 83 -13.93 -29.74 13.68
C PRO A 83 -12.95 -28.58 13.60
N ALA A 84 -11.69 -28.81 14.02
CA ALA A 84 -10.63 -27.82 14.13
C ALA A 84 -10.53 -26.99 12.84
N VAL A 85 -11.34 -25.94 12.77
CA VAL A 85 -11.24 -24.94 11.71
C VAL A 85 -9.97 -24.17 12.03
N HIS A 86 -8.92 -24.34 11.25
CA HIS A 86 -7.72 -23.52 11.31
C HIS A 86 -8.15 -22.06 11.33
N ARG A 87 -8.19 -21.46 12.52
CA ARG A 87 -8.59 -20.07 12.67
C ARG A 87 -7.43 -19.21 12.17
N SER A 88 -7.49 -18.83 10.91
CA SER A 88 -6.52 -17.91 10.33
C SER A 88 -7.04 -16.48 10.39
N LEU A 89 -6.21 -15.59 10.88
CA LEU A 89 -6.45 -14.14 10.87
C LEU A 89 -5.52 -13.47 9.85
N VAL A 90 -5.91 -12.29 9.45
CA VAL A 90 -5.07 -11.42 8.62
C VAL A 90 -4.95 -10.08 9.32
N LEU A 91 -3.73 -9.67 9.62
CA LEU A 91 -3.44 -8.31 10.05
C LEU A 91 -3.30 -7.44 8.80
N VAL A 92 -4.32 -6.62 8.55
CA VAL A 92 -4.40 -5.70 7.42
C VAL A 92 -3.78 -4.37 7.84
N VAL A 93 -2.69 -3.96 7.20
CA VAL A 93 -1.96 -2.73 7.52
C VAL A 93 -1.99 -1.77 6.34
N HIS A 94 -2.27 -0.49 6.61
CA HIS A 94 -2.11 0.59 5.65
C HIS A 94 -1.12 1.62 6.20
N LEU A 95 0.00 1.80 5.51
CA LEU A 95 1.10 2.67 5.94
C LEU A 95 0.73 4.17 5.94
N ARG A 96 -0.23 4.56 5.12
CA ARG A 96 -0.62 5.96 4.91
C ARG A 96 0.57 6.80 4.44
N MET A 97 0.96 7.85 5.18
CA MET A 97 1.98 8.81 4.70
C MET A 97 3.37 8.54 5.26
N THR A 98 3.47 8.18 6.53
CA THR A 98 4.75 8.06 7.25
C THR A 98 4.90 6.74 7.99
N GLY A 99 3.91 5.84 7.87
CA GLY A 99 3.97 4.52 8.49
C GLY A 99 5.09 3.68 7.89
N LYS A 100 5.93 3.07 8.74
CA LYS A 100 7.02 2.17 8.34
C LYS A 100 7.18 1.05 9.35
N PHE A 101 7.77 -0.05 8.90
CA PHE A 101 8.19 -1.13 9.78
C PHE A 101 9.70 -1.10 10.00
N LEU A 102 10.12 -1.43 11.23
CA LEU A 102 11.51 -1.70 11.61
C LEU A 102 11.59 -3.11 12.19
N TYR A 103 12.66 -3.82 11.91
CA TYR A 103 12.94 -5.16 12.43
C TYR A 103 14.20 -5.10 13.27
N LEU A 104 14.02 -5.06 14.59
CA LEU A 104 15.05 -4.68 15.56
C LEU A 104 15.39 -5.87 16.45
N THR A 105 16.59 -5.84 17.03
CA THR A 105 17.01 -6.72 18.11
C THR A 105 16.41 -6.27 19.46
N ALA A 106 16.53 -7.09 20.50
CA ALA A 106 16.10 -6.70 21.85
C ALA A 106 16.89 -5.49 22.39
N ASP A 107 18.19 -5.38 22.03
CA ASP A 107 19.11 -4.35 22.52
C ASP A 107 19.01 -3.01 21.78
N ASP A 108 18.36 -3.01 20.61
CA ASP A 108 18.15 -1.76 19.86
C ASP A 108 17.29 -0.78 20.68
N ALA A 109 17.63 0.51 20.63
CA ALA A 109 16.82 1.54 21.28
C ALA A 109 15.39 1.56 20.75
N ALA A 110 14.42 1.90 21.59
CA ALA A 110 13.04 2.07 21.18
C ALA A 110 12.95 3.21 20.15
N PRO A 111 12.42 2.95 18.93
CA PRO A 111 12.41 3.96 17.89
C PRO A 111 11.38 5.05 18.22
N LYS A 112 11.73 6.29 17.88
CA LYS A 112 10.79 7.41 17.96
C LYS A 112 9.54 7.11 17.14
N HIS A 113 8.36 7.41 17.70
CA HIS A 113 7.05 7.11 17.07
C HIS A 113 6.76 5.62 16.84
N GLY A 114 7.33 4.71 17.63
CA GLY A 114 6.97 3.30 17.67
C GLY A 114 5.59 3.09 18.31
N HIS A 115 4.59 2.74 17.51
CA HIS A 115 3.19 2.70 17.92
C HIS A 115 2.62 1.29 18.10
N ALA A 116 3.18 0.30 17.44
CA ALA A 116 2.90 -1.11 17.67
C ALA A 116 4.21 -1.89 17.62
N ILE A 117 4.41 -2.77 18.61
CA ILE A 117 5.58 -3.61 18.76
C ILE A 117 5.10 -5.06 18.82
N PHE A 118 5.65 -5.91 17.98
CA PHE A 118 5.40 -7.34 17.95
C PHE A 118 6.70 -8.03 18.31
N TYR A 119 6.72 -8.72 19.45
CA TYR A 119 7.85 -9.51 19.94
C TYR A 119 7.78 -10.90 19.30
N LEU A 120 8.88 -11.33 18.69
CA LEU A 120 8.96 -12.57 17.94
C LEU A 120 9.77 -13.63 18.69
N ASP A 121 9.61 -14.88 18.31
CA ASP A 121 10.23 -16.05 18.94
C ASP A 121 11.75 -16.20 18.73
N ASN A 122 12.36 -15.26 18.05
CA ASN A 122 13.81 -15.20 17.79
C ASN A 122 14.47 -13.96 18.44
N ASP A 123 13.91 -13.49 19.53
CA ASP A 123 14.39 -12.34 20.32
C ASP A 123 14.46 -11.03 19.51
N ARG A 124 13.78 -10.99 18.37
CA ARG A 124 13.62 -9.76 17.60
C ARG A 124 12.21 -9.18 17.77
N ARG A 125 12.08 -7.93 17.39
CA ARG A 125 10.80 -7.20 17.42
C ARG A 125 10.55 -6.50 16.09
N LEU A 126 9.33 -6.65 15.61
CA LEU A 126 8.81 -5.87 14.49
C LEU A 126 8.09 -4.65 15.05
N VAL A 127 8.55 -3.46 14.71
CA VAL A 127 8.01 -2.20 15.24
C VAL A 127 7.37 -1.40 14.10
N PHE A 128 6.14 -1.00 14.29
CA PHE A 128 5.47 -0.06 13.40
C PHE A 128 5.63 1.37 13.92
N CYS A 129 6.31 2.19 13.13
CA CYS A 129 6.55 3.61 13.41
C CYS A 129 5.72 4.47 12.48
N ASP A 130 5.13 5.56 13.00
CA ASP A 130 4.35 6.49 12.17
C ASP A 130 4.31 7.90 12.78
N GLN A 131 5.15 8.80 12.30
CA GLN A 131 5.25 10.17 12.80
C GLN A 131 3.92 10.93 12.74
N ARG A 132 3.14 10.75 11.67
CA ARG A 132 1.86 11.45 11.46
C ARG A 132 0.66 10.72 12.07
N GLN A 133 0.84 9.52 12.56
CA GLN A 133 -0.18 8.71 13.22
C GLN A 133 -1.46 8.50 12.39
N PHE A 134 -1.33 8.37 11.07
CA PHE A 134 -2.44 8.10 10.15
C PHE A 134 -2.54 6.63 9.74
N GLY A 135 -1.52 5.84 10.06
CA GLY A 135 -1.50 4.40 9.83
C GLY A 135 -2.72 3.70 10.42
N VAL A 136 -3.08 2.57 9.86
CA VAL A 136 -4.22 1.77 10.30
C VAL A 136 -3.83 0.30 10.31
N MET A 137 -4.20 -0.40 11.38
CA MET A 137 -4.10 -1.86 11.50
C MET A 137 -5.47 -2.44 11.83
N LYS A 138 -5.87 -3.48 11.12
CA LYS A 138 -7.13 -4.20 11.38
C LYS A 138 -6.87 -5.69 11.40
N LEU A 139 -7.37 -6.36 12.41
CA LEU A 139 -7.33 -7.80 12.50
C LEU A 139 -8.66 -8.37 12.00
N VAL A 140 -8.60 -9.17 10.93
CA VAL A 140 -9.77 -9.69 10.21
C VAL A 140 -9.66 -11.20 10.07
N ALA A 141 -10.76 -11.92 10.26
CA ALA A 141 -10.78 -13.34 9.93
C ALA A 141 -10.53 -13.55 8.43
N ARG A 142 -9.67 -14.51 8.06
CA ARG A 142 -9.31 -14.76 6.65
C ARG A 142 -10.54 -14.98 5.77
N THR A 143 -11.56 -15.66 6.28
CA THR A 143 -12.83 -15.91 5.59
C THR A 143 -13.65 -14.64 5.35
N ARG A 144 -13.38 -13.56 6.08
CA ARG A 144 -14.08 -12.26 5.95
C ARG A 144 -13.23 -11.18 5.28
N LEU A 145 -12.02 -11.51 4.83
CA LEU A 145 -11.08 -10.52 4.27
C LEU A 145 -11.66 -9.80 3.05
N SER A 146 -12.27 -10.54 2.11
CA SER A 146 -12.88 -9.98 0.90
C SER A 146 -14.04 -9.02 1.18
N LYS A 147 -14.69 -9.15 2.34
CA LYS A 147 -15.79 -8.28 2.79
C LYS A 147 -15.33 -7.18 3.76
N ALA A 148 -14.05 -7.13 4.10
CA ALA A 148 -13.53 -6.16 5.06
C ALA A 148 -13.56 -4.74 4.48
N LYS A 149 -14.13 -3.79 5.25
CA LYS A 149 -14.17 -2.37 4.87
C LYS A 149 -12.76 -1.84 4.52
N GLY A 150 -12.63 -1.30 3.33
CA GLY A 150 -11.36 -0.78 2.76
C GLY A 150 -10.61 -1.82 1.93
N ILE A 151 -11.04 -3.09 1.90
CA ILE A 151 -10.56 -4.13 0.99
C ILE A 151 -11.65 -4.49 -0.04
N SER A 152 -12.91 -4.61 0.41
CA SER A 152 -14.06 -5.02 -0.43
C SER A 152 -14.27 -4.15 -1.66
N ASP A 153 -14.03 -2.85 -1.52
CA ASP A 153 -14.33 -1.86 -2.55
C ASP A 153 -13.15 -1.57 -3.48
N LEU A 154 -12.01 -2.23 -3.26
CA LEU A 154 -10.80 -2.00 -4.05
C LEU A 154 -10.96 -2.53 -5.49
N ALA A 155 -10.56 -1.71 -6.44
CA ALA A 155 -10.47 -2.08 -7.85
C ALA A 155 -9.56 -3.31 -8.07
N PRO A 156 -9.60 -3.96 -9.24
CA PRO A 156 -8.69 -5.05 -9.58
C PRO A 156 -7.21 -4.68 -9.42
N GLU A 157 -6.38 -5.68 -9.10
CA GLU A 157 -4.91 -5.50 -9.08
C GLU A 157 -4.39 -5.15 -10.47
N PRO A 158 -3.49 -4.16 -10.62
CA PRO A 158 -2.99 -3.74 -11.93
C PRO A 158 -2.34 -4.87 -12.75
N PHE A 159 -1.77 -5.87 -12.08
CA PHE A 159 -1.12 -7.01 -12.75
C PHE A 159 -1.99 -8.27 -12.77
N GLY A 160 -3.24 -8.17 -12.34
CA GLY A 160 -4.22 -9.26 -12.43
C GLY A 160 -5.01 -9.20 -13.75
N GLU A 161 -5.57 -10.32 -14.15
CA GLU A 161 -6.37 -10.46 -15.39
C GLU A 161 -7.60 -9.53 -15.41
N ASP A 162 -8.18 -9.27 -14.23
CA ASP A 162 -9.36 -8.41 -14.09
C ASP A 162 -9.07 -6.93 -14.41
N PHE A 163 -7.82 -6.45 -14.30
CA PHE A 163 -7.43 -5.10 -14.73
C PHE A 163 -7.17 -5.07 -16.24
N SER A 164 -8.14 -5.48 -17.02
CA SER A 164 -8.07 -5.54 -18.47
C SER A 164 -8.26 -4.16 -19.12
N LEU A 165 -7.90 -4.05 -20.40
CA LEU A 165 -8.19 -2.86 -21.20
C LEU A 165 -9.70 -2.59 -21.27
N ALA A 166 -10.53 -3.63 -21.33
CA ALA A 166 -11.99 -3.52 -21.32
C ALA A 166 -12.47 -2.91 -20.01
N TYR A 167 -11.97 -3.39 -18.87
CA TYR A 167 -12.26 -2.82 -17.55
C TYR A 167 -11.93 -1.32 -17.49
N LEU A 168 -10.74 -0.92 -17.93
CA LEU A 168 -10.35 0.49 -17.90
C LEU A 168 -11.20 1.34 -18.83
N LYS A 169 -11.54 0.85 -20.06
CA LYS A 169 -12.43 1.54 -20.99
C LYS A 169 -13.81 1.79 -20.36
N GLU A 170 -14.40 0.78 -19.75
CA GLU A 170 -15.69 0.89 -19.08
C GLU A 170 -15.62 1.86 -17.89
N THR A 171 -14.60 1.74 -17.05
CA THR A 171 -14.38 2.62 -15.88
C THR A 171 -14.28 4.08 -16.28
N LEU A 172 -13.54 4.39 -17.36
CA LEU A 172 -13.36 5.76 -17.85
C LEU A 172 -14.63 6.30 -18.50
N SER A 173 -15.32 5.51 -19.36
CA SER A 173 -16.51 5.95 -20.10
C SER A 173 -17.66 6.37 -19.20
N ARG A 174 -17.78 5.77 -18.02
CA ARG A 174 -18.84 6.05 -17.03
C ARG A 174 -18.52 7.25 -16.10
N SER A 175 -17.38 7.94 -16.29
CA SER A 175 -16.95 8.95 -15.33
C SER A 175 -16.82 10.35 -15.96
N ARG A 176 -17.52 11.31 -15.36
CA ARG A 176 -17.37 12.75 -15.68
C ARG A 176 -16.23 13.44 -14.92
N ARG A 177 -15.52 12.71 -14.08
CA ARG A 177 -14.36 13.22 -13.33
C ARG A 177 -13.18 13.40 -14.28
N THR A 178 -12.22 14.25 -13.86
CA THR A 178 -10.96 14.35 -14.59
C THR A 178 -10.16 13.07 -14.45
N LEU A 179 -9.34 12.77 -15.43
CA LEU A 179 -8.51 11.56 -15.46
C LEU A 179 -7.68 11.42 -14.19
N LYS A 180 -7.00 12.48 -13.76
CA LYS A 180 -6.19 12.38 -12.54
C LYS A 180 -7.01 12.03 -11.31
N THR A 181 -8.15 12.69 -11.09
CA THR A 181 -8.98 12.38 -9.91
C THR A 181 -9.55 10.97 -9.93
N LEU A 182 -9.85 10.45 -11.12
CA LEU A 182 -10.30 9.08 -11.29
C LEU A 182 -9.18 8.08 -11.00
N LEU A 183 -7.97 8.30 -11.55
CA LEU A 183 -6.83 7.41 -11.35
C LEU A 183 -6.36 7.34 -9.88
N LEU A 184 -6.67 8.36 -9.08
CA LEU A 184 -6.35 8.36 -7.64
C LEU A 184 -7.36 7.60 -6.79
N ASP A 185 -8.52 7.28 -7.35
CA ASP A 185 -9.58 6.54 -6.66
C ASP A 185 -9.30 5.04 -6.66
N GLN A 186 -8.95 4.52 -5.48
CA GLN A 186 -8.56 3.12 -5.32
C GLN A 186 -9.71 2.12 -5.59
N THR A 187 -10.95 2.61 -5.67
CA THR A 187 -12.12 1.80 -6.05
C THR A 187 -12.28 1.71 -7.58
N ARG A 188 -11.52 2.49 -8.33
CA ARG A 188 -11.55 2.58 -9.80
C ARG A 188 -10.25 2.13 -10.45
N VAL A 189 -9.11 2.58 -9.91
CA VAL A 189 -7.77 2.17 -10.35
C VAL A 189 -6.91 1.96 -9.11
N LEU A 190 -6.52 0.74 -8.86
CA LEU A 190 -5.80 0.36 -7.67
C LEU A 190 -4.31 0.71 -7.77
N GLY A 191 -3.73 1.12 -6.64
CA GLY A 191 -2.28 1.22 -6.49
C GLY A 191 -1.67 2.57 -6.87
N LEU A 192 -2.27 3.31 -7.79
CA LEU A 192 -1.77 4.63 -8.18
C LEU A 192 -2.01 5.67 -7.08
N GLY A 193 -1.02 6.51 -6.87
CA GLY A 193 -1.13 7.75 -6.11
C GLY A 193 -0.71 8.94 -6.96
N ASN A 194 -0.25 10.01 -6.31
CA ASN A 194 0.03 11.28 -7.00
C ASN A 194 1.20 11.18 -7.98
N ILE A 195 2.19 10.38 -7.64
CA ILE A 195 3.42 10.19 -8.41
C ILE A 195 3.10 9.38 -9.66
N TYR A 196 2.73 8.12 -9.48
CA TYR A 196 2.55 7.21 -10.61
C TYR A 196 1.37 7.57 -11.50
N ALA A 197 0.34 8.26 -11.00
CA ALA A 197 -0.71 8.80 -11.85
C ALA A 197 -0.20 9.93 -12.76
N ALA A 198 0.68 10.82 -12.26
CA ALA A 198 1.28 11.87 -13.09
C ALA A 198 2.19 11.28 -14.17
N GLU A 199 3.05 10.34 -13.80
CA GLU A 199 3.99 9.67 -14.71
C GLU A 199 3.27 8.83 -15.78
N ALA A 200 2.23 8.06 -15.41
CA ALA A 200 1.44 7.29 -16.36
C ALA A 200 0.70 8.19 -17.36
N LEU A 201 0.10 9.29 -16.90
CA LEU A 201 -0.56 10.27 -17.77
C LEU A 201 0.43 10.96 -18.72
N PHE A 202 1.63 11.29 -18.26
CA PHE A 202 2.68 11.85 -19.11
C PHE A 202 3.15 10.86 -20.15
N ARG A 203 3.42 9.62 -19.77
CA ARG A 203 3.85 8.55 -20.66
C ARG A 203 2.82 8.28 -21.75
N ALA A 204 1.54 8.26 -21.39
CA ALA A 204 0.42 8.10 -22.31
C ALA A 204 0.16 9.33 -23.20
N GLY A 205 0.78 10.48 -22.93
CA GLY A 205 0.51 11.75 -23.62
C GLY A 205 -0.89 12.30 -23.39
N VAL A 206 -1.44 12.10 -22.19
CA VAL A 206 -2.82 12.45 -21.85
C VAL A 206 -2.86 13.53 -20.78
N ASN A 207 -3.66 14.59 -21.04
CA ASN A 207 -3.80 15.69 -20.11
C ASN A 207 -4.52 15.24 -18.82
N PRO A 208 -3.95 15.48 -17.62
CA PRO A 208 -4.53 15.06 -16.34
C PRO A 208 -5.90 15.69 -16.04
N LEU A 209 -6.19 16.87 -16.61
CA LEU A 209 -7.42 17.61 -16.41
C LEU A 209 -8.52 17.27 -17.41
N LYS A 210 -8.24 16.39 -18.39
CA LYS A 210 -9.25 15.93 -19.35
C LYS A 210 -10.30 15.08 -18.65
N VAL A 211 -11.57 15.24 -19.04
CA VAL A 211 -12.67 14.42 -18.53
C VAL A 211 -12.48 12.97 -19.01
N ALA A 212 -12.60 12.02 -18.10
CA ALA A 212 -12.30 10.62 -18.38
C ALA A 212 -13.14 10.03 -19.52
N ALA A 213 -14.46 10.28 -19.52
CA ALA A 213 -15.38 9.77 -20.55
C ALA A 213 -15.08 10.29 -21.96
N THR A 214 -14.31 11.35 -22.12
CA THR A 214 -13.98 11.92 -23.45
C THR A 214 -12.69 11.35 -24.04
N LEU A 215 -12.07 10.36 -23.39
CA LEU A 215 -10.84 9.78 -23.89
C LEU A 215 -11.12 8.76 -25.01
N SER A 216 -10.46 8.93 -26.16
CA SER A 216 -10.60 8.00 -27.28
C SER A 216 -10.01 6.61 -26.93
N SER A 217 -10.55 5.56 -27.53
CA SER A 217 -10.10 4.16 -27.31
C SER A 217 -8.58 4.00 -27.43
N LYS A 218 -7.95 4.59 -28.46
CA LYS A 218 -6.49 4.53 -28.66
C LYS A 218 -5.73 5.20 -27.51
N ARG A 219 -6.26 6.28 -26.92
CA ARG A 219 -5.64 6.93 -25.77
C ARG A 219 -5.85 6.12 -24.48
N VAL A 220 -7.00 5.43 -24.33
CA VAL A 220 -7.23 4.51 -23.20
C VAL A 220 -6.25 3.35 -23.25
N GLU A 221 -6.04 2.76 -24.40
CA GLU A 221 -5.05 1.68 -24.59
C GLU A 221 -3.63 2.12 -24.19
N ARG A 222 -3.19 3.30 -24.65
CA ARG A 222 -1.89 3.87 -24.24
C ARG A 222 -1.83 4.14 -22.73
N LEU A 223 -2.91 4.62 -22.13
CA LEU A 223 -2.98 4.87 -20.70
C LEU A 223 -2.92 3.58 -19.89
N HIS A 224 -3.65 2.54 -20.32
CA HIS A 224 -3.61 1.21 -19.70
C HIS A 224 -2.18 0.67 -19.70
N GLN A 225 -1.52 0.66 -20.85
CA GLN A 225 -0.14 0.19 -20.96
C GLN A 225 0.81 1.04 -20.10
N ALA A 226 0.69 2.37 -20.14
CA ALA A 226 1.51 3.28 -19.34
C ALA A 226 1.36 3.05 -17.83
N ILE A 227 0.15 2.73 -17.34
CA ILE A 227 -0.08 2.38 -15.93
C ILE A 227 0.73 1.12 -15.57
N LEU A 228 0.62 0.08 -16.39
CA LEU A 228 1.33 -1.18 -16.14
C LEU A 228 2.85 -0.98 -16.16
N ASP A 229 3.34 -0.22 -17.13
CA ASP A 229 4.79 -0.01 -17.33
C ASP A 229 5.40 0.81 -16.20
N VAL A 230 4.80 1.93 -15.80
CA VAL A 230 5.35 2.75 -14.70
C VAL A 230 5.38 1.99 -13.38
N LEU A 231 4.36 1.16 -13.11
CA LEU A 231 4.33 0.35 -11.89
C LEU A 231 5.32 -0.82 -11.96
N ARG A 232 5.42 -1.50 -13.10
CA ARG A 232 6.36 -2.62 -13.28
C ARG A 232 7.80 -2.17 -13.17
N GLU A 233 8.16 -1.09 -13.85
CA GLU A 233 9.49 -0.50 -13.75
C GLU A 233 9.83 -0.09 -12.33
N ALA A 234 8.88 0.53 -11.59
CA ALA A 234 9.08 0.91 -10.22
C ALA A 234 9.31 -0.29 -9.28
N ILE A 235 8.64 -1.42 -9.53
CA ILE A 235 8.81 -2.64 -8.75
C ILE A 235 10.12 -3.37 -9.10
N SER A 236 10.56 -3.30 -10.36
CA SER A 236 11.77 -3.98 -10.83
C SER A 236 13.06 -3.20 -10.56
N ASP A 237 12.95 -1.90 -10.30
CA ASP A 237 14.10 -1.04 -10.05
C ASP A 237 14.84 -1.49 -8.78
N SER A 238 16.11 -1.89 -8.95
CA SER A 238 16.93 -2.40 -7.86
C SER A 238 17.30 -1.33 -6.82
N SER A 239 17.25 -0.04 -7.19
CA SER A 239 17.46 1.07 -6.24
C SER A 239 16.36 1.12 -5.18
N THR A 240 15.14 0.70 -5.56
CA THR A 240 13.99 0.64 -4.66
C THR A 240 13.90 -0.68 -3.89
N SER A 241 14.66 -1.70 -4.29
CA SER A 241 14.63 -3.04 -3.65
C SER A 241 15.35 -3.10 -2.29
N ARG A 242 16.03 -2.02 -1.88
CA ARG A 242 16.83 -1.95 -0.64
C ARG A 242 16.02 -1.45 0.57
N VAL A 243 14.77 -1.89 0.73
CA VAL A 243 14.10 -1.70 2.00
C VAL A 243 14.86 -2.48 3.07
N ASN A 244 15.69 -1.77 3.83
CA ASN A 244 16.35 -2.30 5.00
C ASN A 244 15.48 -2.04 6.23
N LEU A 245 14.87 -3.08 6.78
CA LEU A 245 14.05 -2.97 7.98
C LEU A 245 14.88 -2.80 9.26
N GLU A 246 16.21 -3.01 9.22
CA GLU A 246 17.10 -2.93 10.39
C GLU A 246 17.65 -1.52 10.60
N ASN A 247 17.52 -0.63 9.63
CA ASN A 247 18.02 0.73 9.76
C ASN A 247 17.01 1.64 10.48
N SER A 248 17.27 1.91 11.77
CA SER A 248 16.47 2.81 12.61
C SER A 248 16.51 4.28 12.15
N ASN A 249 17.58 4.71 11.48
CA ASN A 249 17.79 6.10 11.02
C ASN A 249 16.99 6.46 9.77
N GLY A 250 16.18 5.56 9.32
CA GLY A 250 15.13 5.97 8.47
C GLY A 250 15.17 5.49 7.07
N PHE A 251 14.23 4.71 6.80
CA PHE A 251 13.66 4.66 5.49
C PHE A 251 12.56 5.73 5.43
N SER A 252 12.90 6.91 4.97
CA SER A 252 11.91 7.82 4.42
C SER A 252 11.57 7.28 3.03
N TYR A 253 10.30 6.92 2.80
CA TYR A 253 9.85 6.45 1.48
C TYR A 253 10.12 7.45 0.34
N GLY A 254 10.59 8.68 0.65
CA GLY A 254 10.99 9.70 -0.30
C GLY A 254 12.48 9.66 -0.67
N GLU A 255 13.35 9.28 0.26
CA GLU A 255 14.81 9.35 0.06
C GLU A 255 15.40 8.11 -0.65
N ALA A 256 14.70 6.98 -0.59
CA ALA A 256 15.15 5.76 -1.27
C ALA A 256 14.75 5.68 -2.74
N PHE A 257 13.96 6.61 -3.20
CA PHE A 257 13.44 6.67 -4.56
C PHE A 257 14.00 7.89 -5.28
N GLU A 258 15.33 8.03 -5.36
CA GLU A 258 15.99 8.94 -6.30
C GLU A 258 15.72 8.47 -7.74
N ARG A 259 14.46 8.48 -8.09
CA ARG A 259 14.03 8.21 -9.45
C ARG A 259 13.90 9.53 -10.17
N PHE A 260 14.48 9.64 -11.34
CA PHE A 260 14.25 10.79 -12.22
C PHE A 260 12.80 10.74 -12.74
N TRP A 261 11.90 11.43 -12.03
CA TRP A 261 10.54 11.62 -12.49
C TRP A 261 10.53 12.42 -13.78
N GLN A 262 9.62 12.09 -14.70
CA GLN A 262 9.54 12.79 -15.99
C GLN A 262 8.75 14.11 -15.86
N VAL A 263 7.78 14.18 -14.95
CA VAL A 263 6.97 15.39 -14.69
C VAL A 263 6.71 15.65 -13.20
N TYR A 264 6.67 14.62 -12.36
CA TYR A 264 6.33 14.79 -10.95
C TYR A 264 7.41 15.61 -10.23
N GLU A 265 6.98 16.65 -9.48
CA GLU A 265 7.83 17.62 -8.76
C GLU A 265 8.82 18.41 -9.62
N ARG A 266 8.59 18.48 -10.94
CA ARG A 266 9.44 19.19 -11.90
C ARG A 266 8.80 20.45 -12.47
N GLU A 267 8.03 21.19 -11.65
CA GLU A 267 7.44 22.47 -12.07
C GLU A 267 8.52 23.44 -12.58
N GLY A 268 8.30 24.04 -13.74
CA GLY A 268 9.22 25.00 -14.36
C GLY A 268 10.42 24.39 -15.08
N GLU A 269 10.72 23.10 -14.87
CA GLU A 269 11.81 22.43 -15.57
C GLU A 269 11.45 22.09 -17.03
N ALA A 270 12.46 21.87 -17.84
CA ALA A 270 12.30 21.44 -19.21
C ALA A 270 11.77 19.99 -19.30
N CYS A 271 10.74 19.78 -20.11
CA CYS A 271 10.22 18.45 -20.42
C CYS A 271 11.27 17.61 -21.11
N VAL A 272 11.51 16.40 -20.62
CA VAL A 272 12.50 15.47 -21.18
C VAL A 272 12.23 15.02 -22.63
N LYS A 273 10.95 15.17 -23.09
CA LYS A 273 10.56 14.80 -24.47
C LYS A 273 10.58 15.97 -25.47
N CYS A 274 10.28 17.18 -25.02
CA CYS A 274 10.04 18.29 -25.96
C CYS A 274 10.58 19.66 -25.52
N GLY A 275 11.25 19.74 -24.39
CA GLY A 275 11.84 20.96 -23.84
C GLY A 275 10.84 21.99 -23.26
N ALA A 276 9.53 21.84 -23.48
CA ALA A 276 8.55 22.76 -22.94
C ALA A 276 8.53 22.72 -21.40
N ARG A 277 8.26 23.86 -20.76
CA ARG A 277 8.21 23.94 -19.30
C ARG A 277 7.07 23.13 -18.71
N ILE A 278 7.38 22.27 -17.74
CA ILE A 278 6.40 21.50 -16.97
C ILE A 278 5.53 22.47 -16.16
N LYS A 279 4.22 22.27 -16.22
CA LYS A 279 3.23 23.06 -15.48
C LYS A 279 2.75 22.32 -14.24
N ARG A 280 2.39 23.08 -13.22
CA ARG A 280 1.72 22.62 -12.01
C ARG A 280 0.44 23.38 -11.77
N VAL A 281 -0.60 22.69 -11.30
CA VAL A 281 -1.81 23.29 -10.71
C VAL A 281 -2.24 22.51 -9.48
N SER A 282 -2.96 23.18 -8.59
CA SER A 282 -3.70 22.49 -7.53
C SER A 282 -4.99 21.93 -8.13
N HIS A 283 -5.20 20.62 -8.01
CA HIS A 283 -6.39 19.96 -8.53
C HIS A 283 -6.84 18.82 -7.60
N GLY A 284 -8.08 18.89 -7.13
CA GLY A 284 -8.60 17.92 -6.15
C GLY A 284 -7.78 17.88 -4.85
N GLY A 285 -7.30 19.02 -4.36
CA GLY A 285 -6.48 19.15 -3.15
C GLY A 285 -5.04 18.61 -3.29
N ARG A 286 -4.57 18.35 -4.52
CA ARG A 286 -3.22 17.80 -4.79
C ARG A 286 -2.53 18.51 -5.94
N SER A 287 -1.20 18.63 -5.85
CA SER A 287 -0.39 19.13 -6.96
C SER A 287 -0.48 18.19 -8.16
N THR A 288 -0.72 18.77 -9.34
CA THR A 288 -0.81 18.07 -10.60
C THR A 288 0.23 18.63 -11.55
N TYR A 289 1.12 17.79 -12.02
CA TYR A 289 2.24 18.15 -12.89
C TYR A 289 2.03 17.56 -14.29
N TRP A 290 2.28 18.32 -15.36
CA TRP A 290 2.19 17.81 -16.73
C TRP A 290 2.95 18.72 -17.72
N CYS A 291 3.32 18.15 -18.87
CA CYS A 291 3.86 18.92 -19.99
C CYS A 291 2.72 19.43 -20.89
N PRO A 292 2.56 20.74 -21.09
CA PRO A 292 1.45 21.28 -21.89
C PRO A 292 1.56 20.97 -23.39
N LYS A 293 2.77 20.67 -23.88
CA LYS A 293 3.00 20.32 -25.29
C LYS A 293 2.79 18.85 -25.57
N CYS A 294 3.27 17.93 -24.68
CA CYS A 294 3.12 16.50 -24.83
C CYS A 294 1.73 15.99 -24.43
N GLN A 295 1.07 16.64 -23.48
CA GLN A 295 -0.22 16.23 -22.89
C GLN A 295 -1.32 17.25 -23.26
N ARG A 296 -1.60 17.37 -24.55
CA ARG A 296 -2.63 18.30 -25.05
C ARG A 296 -4.03 17.86 -24.61
N ARG A 297 -4.93 18.85 -24.43
CA ARG A 297 -6.35 18.63 -24.13
C ARG A 297 -7.07 17.82 -25.22
#